data_0fe7e46bceb4434418e93ad9b76de149
#
_entry.id   0fe7e46bceb4434418e93ad9b76de149
#
_cell.length_a   1.000
_cell.length_b   1.000
_cell.length_c   1.000
_cell.angle_alpha   90.00
_cell.angle_beta   90.00
_cell.angle_gamma   90.00
#
_symmetry.space_group_name_H-M   'P 1'
#
loop_
_entity.id
_entity.type
_entity.pdbx_description
1 polymer ?
#
loop_
_entity_poly.entity_id
_entity_poly.type
_entity_poly.pdbx_seq_one_letter_code
_entity_poly.pdbx_strand_id
1 'polypeptide(L)'
;MVRLGDDYVFPSPRSANQHGVVAYGGDLHPDRIIEAYKNGIFPWFESDDNLLWWSPDPRMILYPENIKISKSLRSFIKKTPLKVTFNKDFEEVIESCSNIKRLGQNGTWITNGLKESFIKLHEKGLAISVEVWEKSQIVGGLYGLDLGDIFCGESMFSKSTNSSKIALVYLVEELKKNNYRFIAVSYTHLRAH
;
A
#
# COMPACT_ATOMS: atom_id res chain seq x y z
N MET A 1 2.53 -20.56 -14.73
CA MET A 1 3.35 -19.60 -13.95
C MET A 1 4.67 -19.40 -14.70
N VAL A 2 5.05 -18.18 -15.02
CA VAL A 2 6.24 -17.85 -15.84
C VAL A 2 7.37 -17.41 -14.90
N ARG A 3 8.61 -17.85 -15.16
CA ARG A 3 9.78 -17.32 -14.47
C ARG A 3 10.20 -16.02 -15.13
N LEU A 4 10.37 -14.96 -14.33
CA LEU A 4 10.87 -13.68 -14.85
C LEU A 4 12.37 -13.73 -15.10
N GLY A 5 12.79 -13.14 -16.20
CA GLY A 5 14.19 -12.93 -16.57
C GLY A 5 14.75 -11.62 -16.04
N ASP A 6 15.84 -11.17 -16.65
CA ASP A 6 16.52 -9.91 -16.26
C ASP A 6 15.82 -8.68 -16.84
N ASP A 7 14.98 -8.85 -17.87
CA ASP A 7 14.11 -7.82 -18.40
C ASP A 7 12.94 -7.54 -17.45
N TYR A 8 12.29 -6.38 -17.59
CA TYR A 8 11.14 -6.00 -16.75
C TYR A 8 9.80 -6.33 -17.43
N VAL A 9 9.80 -7.31 -18.33
CA VAL A 9 8.59 -7.74 -19.05
C VAL A 9 7.79 -8.71 -18.19
N PHE A 10 6.52 -8.42 -18.00
CA PHE A 10 5.58 -9.29 -17.30
C PHE A 10 4.65 -10.01 -18.28
N PRO A 11 4.26 -11.27 -17.99
CA PRO A 11 3.20 -11.92 -18.73
C PRO A 11 1.86 -11.21 -18.49
N SER A 12 0.89 -11.44 -19.38
CA SER A 12 -0.44 -10.85 -19.21
C SER A 12 -1.04 -11.20 -17.85
N PRO A 13 -1.64 -10.24 -17.11
CA PRO A 13 -2.40 -10.50 -15.89
C PRO A 13 -3.46 -11.59 -16.05
N ARG A 14 -4.04 -11.71 -17.27
CA ARG A 14 -5.04 -12.75 -17.61
C ARG A 14 -4.48 -14.17 -17.60
N SER A 15 -3.15 -14.34 -17.60
CA SER A 15 -2.49 -15.64 -17.46
C SER A 15 -2.31 -16.09 -16.02
N ALA A 16 -2.83 -15.33 -15.04
CA ALA A 16 -2.81 -15.71 -13.64
C ALA A 16 -3.42 -17.10 -13.42
N ASN A 17 -2.84 -17.88 -12.54
CA ASN A 17 -3.41 -19.16 -12.15
C ASN A 17 -4.69 -18.94 -11.28
N GLN A 18 -5.34 -20.04 -10.89
CA GLN A 18 -6.56 -20.00 -10.07
C GLN A 18 -6.42 -19.27 -8.72
N HIS A 19 -5.19 -19.05 -8.25
CA HIS A 19 -4.88 -18.32 -7.02
C HIS A 19 -4.52 -16.86 -7.26
N GLY A 20 -4.39 -16.44 -8.53
CA GLY A 20 -4.01 -15.09 -8.91
C GLY A 20 -2.51 -14.87 -9.09
N VAL A 21 -1.67 -15.92 -9.07
CA VAL A 21 -0.23 -15.81 -9.32
C VAL A 21 0.05 -15.77 -10.82
N VAL A 22 0.77 -14.74 -11.26
CA VAL A 22 1.14 -14.50 -12.66
C VAL A 22 2.53 -15.05 -12.97
N ALA A 23 3.51 -14.72 -12.09
CA ALA A 23 4.91 -15.03 -12.32
C ALA A 23 5.66 -15.26 -11.01
N TYR A 24 6.90 -15.78 -11.13
CA TYR A 24 7.82 -15.93 -10.00
C TYR A 24 9.25 -15.54 -10.40
N GLY A 25 10.10 -15.26 -9.41
CA GLY A 25 11.50 -14.84 -9.61
C GLY A 25 11.61 -13.38 -10.04
N GLY A 26 12.66 -13.05 -10.78
CA GLY A 26 13.05 -11.67 -11.04
C GLY A 26 13.76 -11.06 -9.82
N ASP A 27 13.62 -9.76 -9.66
CA ASP A 27 14.21 -8.96 -8.58
C ASP A 27 13.21 -7.92 -8.07
N LEU A 28 13.61 -7.17 -7.03
CA LEU A 28 12.83 -6.07 -6.46
C LEU A 28 13.33 -4.69 -6.93
N HIS A 29 13.96 -4.61 -8.10
CA HIS A 29 14.36 -3.31 -8.64
C HIS A 29 13.17 -2.36 -8.75
N PRO A 30 13.28 -1.07 -8.36
CA PRO A 30 12.18 -0.11 -8.41
C PRO A 30 11.47 -0.04 -9.75
N ASP A 31 12.22 -0.11 -10.86
CA ASP A 31 11.63 -0.02 -12.20
C ASP A 31 10.82 -1.28 -12.55
N ARG A 32 11.24 -2.47 -12.09
CA ARG A 32 10.43 -3.69 -12.20
C ARG A 32 9.14 -3.60 -11.39
N ILE A 33 9.20 -3.06 -10.17
CA ILE A 33 8.02 -2.86 -9.33
C ILE A 33 7.03 -1.93 -10.04
N ILE A 34 7.49 -0.78 -10.53
CA ILE A 34 6.62 0.17 -11.26
C ILE A 34 6.01 -0.48 -12.50
N GLU A 35 6.79 -1.23 -13.27
CA GLU A 35 6.26 -1.92 -14.45
C GLU A 35 5.19 -2.96 -14.10
N ALA A 36 5.39 -3.72 -13.02
CA ALA A 36 4.38 -4.63 -12.49
C ALA A 36 3.07 -3.88 -12.18
N TYR A 37 3.14 -2.82 -11.39
CA TYR A 37 1.96 -2.06 -10.98
C TYR A 37 1.21 -1.41 -12.14
N LYS A 38 1.91 -0.89 -13.16
CA LYS A 38 1.30 -0.39 -14.40
C LYS A 38 0.49 -1.47 -15.13
N ASN A 39 0.88 -2.73 -15.00
CA ASN A 39 0.19 -3.88 -15.58
C ASN A 39 -0.83 -4.52 -14.61
N GLY A 40 -1.13 -3.92 -13.46
CA GLY A 40 -2.06 -4.47 -12.46
C GLY A 40 -1.50 -5.66 -11.68
N ILE A 41 -0.18 -5.84 -11.71
CA ILE A 41 0.55 -6.91 -11.02
C ILE A 41 1.26 -6.31 -9.80
N PHE A 42 1.37 -7.05 -8.70
CA PHE A 42 2.07 -6.61 -7.51
C PHE A 42 2.86 -7.76 -6.87
N PRO A 43 3.95 -7.46 -6.15
CA PRO A 43 4.71 -8.46 -5.42
C PRO A 43 4.01 -8.79 -4.08
N TRP A 44 3.92 -10.08 -3.76
CA TRP A 44 3.49 -10.55 -2.44
C TRP A 44 4.09 -11.92 -2.17
N PHE A 45 4.92 -12.00 -1.14
CA PHE A 45 5.74 -13.18 -0.81
C PHE A 45 6.17 -13.11 0.66
N GLU A 46 6.72 -14.20 1.19
CA GLU A 46 7.19 -14.30 2.58
C GLU A 46 8.70 -14.12 2.74
N SER A 47 9.46 -14.27 1.64
CA SER A 47 10.93 -14.18 1.62
C SER A 47 11.43 -13.62 0.30
N ASP A 48 12.47 -12.79 0.35
CA ASP A 48 13.15 -12.23 -0.82
C ASP A 48 13.74 -13.29 -1.76
N ASP A 49 13.94 -14.53 -1.28
CA ASP A 49 14.40 -15.66 -2.09
C ASP A 49 13.30 -16.27 -2.97
N ASN A 50 12.04 -16.00 -2.67
CA ASN A 50 10.88 -16.62 -3.32
C ASN A 50 9.88 -15.56 -3.79
N LEU A 51 10.32 -14.69 -4.71
CA LEU A 51 9.49 -13.63 -5.24
C LEU A 51 8.30 -14.18 -6.04
N LEU A 52 7.10 -13.74 -5.68
CA LEU A 52 5.86 -14.06 -6.36
C LEU A 52 5.13 -12.78 -6.78
N TRP A 53 4.58 -12.79 -7.97
CA TRP A 53 3.89 -11.66 -8.60
C TRP A 53 2.44 -12.02 -8.85
N TRP A 54 1.54 -11.17 -8.40
CA TRP A 54 0.12 -11.47 -8.28
C TRP A 54 -0.75 -10.48 -9.06
N SER A 55 -1.81 -11.00 -9.65
CA SER A 55 -2.92 -10.22 -10.21
C SER A 55 -4.22 -10.99 -10.00
N PRO A 56 -4.80 -10.97 -8.80
CA PRO A 56 -6.05 -11.66 -8.51
C PRO A 56 -7.24 -11.00 -9.22
N ASP A 57 -8.19 -11.83 -9.64
CA ASP A 57 -9.48 -11.40 -10.18
C ASP A 57 -10.59 -12.09 -9.36
N PRO A 58 -11.53 -11.33 -8.75
CA PRO A 58 -11.69 -9.86 -8.81
C PRO A 58 -10.66 -9.08 -7.99
N ARG A 59 -10.34 -7.86 -8.42
CA ARG A 59 -9.51 -6.90 -7.70
C ARG A 59 -10.37 -5.92 -6.92
N MET A 60 -10.09 -5.74 -5.64
CA MET A 60 -10.77 -4.76 -4.82
C MET A 60 -10.28 -3.34 -5.12
N ILE A 61 -11.22 -2.42 -5.34
CA ILE A 61 -10.95 -0.99 -5.54
C ILE A 61 -11.87 -0.15 -4.66
N LEU A 62 -11.39 1.03 -4.28
CA LEU A 62 -12.16 2.05 -3.59
C LEU A 62 -12.19 3.30 -4.47
N TYR A 63 -13.38 3.70 -4.91
CA TYR A 63 -13.57 5.01 -5.54
C TYR A 63 -13.53 6.09 -4.47
N PRO A 64 -12.69 7.15 -4.63
CA PRO A 64 -12.58 8.20 -3.63
C PRO A 64 -13.93 8.82 -3.22
N GLU A 65 -14.86 8.99 -4.18
CA GLU A 65 -16.21 9.54 -3.93
C GLU A 65 -17.07 8.63 -3.04
N ASN A 66 -16.78 7.33 -3.02
CA ASN A 66 -17.62 6.33 -2.35
C ASN A 66 -17.17 6.03 -0.91
N ILE A 67 -16.14 6.72 -0.40
CA ILE A 67 -15.72 6.51 0.98
C ILE A 67 -16.83 6.87 1.96
N LYS A 68 -17.19 5.93 2.83
CA LYS A 68 -18.18 6.13 3.88
C LYS A 68 -17.48 6.48 5.19
N ILE A 69 -17.58 7.73 5.62
CA ILE A 69 -17.04 8.20 6.91
C ILE A 69 -18.20 8.23 7.92
N SER A 70 -18.13 7.39 8.94
CA SER A 70 -19.15 7.34 9.99
C SER A 70 -19.27 8.68 10.73
N LYS A 71 -20.45 8.97 11.30
CA LYS A 71 -20.68 10.19 12.09
C LYS A 71 -19.71 10.27 13.27
N SER A 72 -19.41 9.13 13.92
CA SER A 72 -18.47 9.05 15.03
C SER A 72 -17.03 9.37 14.61
N LEU A 73 -16.54 8.83 13.49
CA LEU A 73 -15.22 9.13 12.97
C LEU A 73 -15.09 10.60 12.56
N ARG A 74 -16.11 11.14 11.89
CA ARG A 74 -16.14 12.56 11.51
C ARG A 74 -16.10 13.49 12.74
N SER A 75 -16.83 13.14 13.79
CA SER A 75 -16.79 13.89 15.07
C SER A 75 -15.43 13.76 15.75
N PHE A 76 -14.83 12.57 15.70
CA PHE A 76 -13.50 12.32 16.26
C PHE A 76 -12.43 13.16 15.53
N ILE A 77 -12.41 13.16 14.19
CA ILE A 77 -11.46 13.94 13.39
C ILE A 77 -11.54 15.45 13.71
N LYS A 78 -12.74 15.97 13.95
CA LYS A 78 -12.93 17.39 14.27
C LYS A 78 -12.41 17.78 15.66
N LYS A 79 -12.31 16.84 16.59
CA LYS A 79 -11.99 17.11 18.01
C LYS A 79 -10.59 16.61 18.40
N THR A 80 -9.99 15.75 17.60
CA THR A 80 -8.69 15.16 17.93
C THR A 80 -7.56 16.16 17.79
N PRO A 81 -6.53 16.12 18.67
CA PRO A 81 -5.31 16.91 18.51
C PRO A 81 -4.31 16.28 17.52
N LEU A 82 -4.64 15.14 16.92
CA LEU A 82 -3.78 14.45 15.98
C LEU A 82 -3.54 15.31 14.73
N LYS A 83 -2.29 15.35 14.27
CA LYS A 83 -1.89 16.06 13.06
C LYS A 83 -1.61 15.06 11.94
N VAL A 84 -1.90 15.46 10.71
CA VAL A 84 -1.64 14.63 9.51
C VAL A 84 -0.63 15.33 8.63
N THR A 85 0.34 14.57 8.12
CA THR A 85 1.31 15.00 7.13
C THR A 85 1.38 14.02 5.98
N PHE A 86 1.99 14.45 4.88
CA PHE A 86 2.29 13.61 3.73
C PHE A 86 3.78 13.64 3.48
N ASN A 87 4.37 12.48 3.21
CA ASN A 87 5.77 12.31 2.80
C ASN A 87 6.79 12.92 3.77
N LYS A 88 6.45 13.02 5.05
CA LYS A 88 7.33 13.62 6.05
C LYS A 88 8.32 12.62 6.62
N ASP A 89 7.91 11.38 6.78
CA ASP A 89 8.74 10.31 7.35
C ASP A 89 8.30 8.94 6.80
N PHE A 90 8.58 8.73 5.51
CA PHE A 90 8.22 7.52 4.80
C PHE A 90 8.85 6.26 5.42
N GLU A 91 10.11 6.37 5.84
CA GLU A 91 10.86 5.25 6.40
C GLU A 91 10.21 4.75 7.71
N GLU A 92 9.84 5.65 8.62
CA GLU A 92 9.14 5.27 9.85
C GLU A 92 7.76 4.66 9.55
N VAL A 93 7.06 5.15 8.52
CA VAL A 93 5.75 4.58 8.13
C VAL A 93 5.90 3.15 7.63
N ILE A 94 6.82 2.88 6.68
CA ILE A 94 7.00 1.53 6.14
C ILE A 94 7.56 0.57 7.19
N GLU A 95 8.45 1.03 8.07
CA GLU A 95 8.97 0.27 9.19
C GLU A 95 7.85 -0.09 10.19
N SER A 96 7.02 0.89 10.57
CA SER A 96 5.86 0.64 11.43
C SER A 96 4.85 -0.33 10.79
N CYS A 97 4.65 -0.27 9.47
CA CYS A 97 3.80 -1.22 8.74
C CYS A 97 4.39 -2.64 8.73
N SER A 98 5.72 -2.78 8.64
CA SER A 98 6.39 -4.09 8.64
C SER A 98 6.36 -4.76 10.00
N ASN A 99 6.37 -3.99 11.09
CA ASN A 99 6.44 -4.48 12.46
C ASN A 99 5.07 -4.74 13.11
N ILE A 100 3.95 -4.42 12.43
CA ILE A 100 2.63 -4.62 13.02
C ILE A 100 2.26 -6.11 13.08
N LYS A 101 1.95 -6.59 14.28
CA LYS A 101 1.43 -7.95 14.46
C LYS A 101 0.00 -8.02 13.94
N ARG A 102 -0.24 -8.87 12.95
CA ARG A 102 -1.58 -9.15 12.41
C ARG A 102 -2.07 -10.50 12.90
N LEU A 103 -3.32 -10.56 13.34
CA LEU A 103 -3.96 -11.82 13.75
C LEU A 103 -3.92 -12.82 12.59
N GLY A 104 -3.34 -14.00 12.82
CA GLY A 104 -3.25 -15.09 11.83
C GLY A 104 -2.07 -14.97 10.85
N GLN A 105 -1.14 -14.06 11.03
CA GLN A 105 0.11 -14.00 10.26
C GLN A 105 1.33 -14.20 11.18
N ASN A 106 2.18 -15.16 10.82
CA ASN A 106 3.50 -15.33 11.44
C ASN A 106 4.53 -14.52 10.65
N GLY A 107 4.74 -13.26 11.03
CA GLY A 107 5.69 -12.36 10.35
C GLY A 107 5.02 -11.29 9.48
N THR A 108 5.82 -10.67 8.63
CA THR A 108 5.38 -9.64 7.69
C THR A 108 5.74 -10.04 6.26
N TRP A 109 4.90 -9.67 5.31
CA TRP A 109 5.22 -9.78 3.87
C TRP A 109 6.07 -8.59 3.37
N ILE A 110 6.25 -7.56 4.21
CA ILE A 110 7.09 -6.40 3.90
C ILE A 110 8.53 -6.75 4.30
N THR A 111 9.21 -7.47 3.42
CA THR A 111 10.60 -7.89 3.60
C THR A 111 11.58 -6.72 3.53
N ASN A 112 12.84 -6.93 3.91
CA ASN A 112 13.85 -5.87 3.84
C ASN A 112 14.10 -5.41 2.40
N GLY A 113 14.19 -6.33 1.44
CA GLY A 113 14.36 -5.98 0.03
C GLY A 113 13.19 -5.16 -0.50
N LEU A 114 11.96 -5.51 -0.09
CA LEU A 114 10.78 -4.73 -0.49
C LEU A 114 10.79 -3.33 0.15
N LYS A 115 11.16 -3.20 1.43
CA LYS A 115 11.31 -1.89 2.10
C LYS A 115 12.30 -0.98 1.37
N GLU A 116 13.50 -1.48 1.08
CA GLU A 116 14.54 -0.74 0.37
C GLU A 116 14.05 -0.25 -1.00
N SER A 117 13.31 -1.09 -1.71
CA SER A 117 12.77 -0.74 -3.02
C SER A 117 11.70 0.35 -2.93
N PHE A 118 10.81 0.28 -1.93
CA PHE A 118 9.80 1.32 -1.72
C PHE A 118 10.39 2.64 -1.22
N ILE A 119 11.47 2.62 -0.43
CA ILE A 119 12.23 3.83 -0.06
C ILE A 119 12.79 4.50 -1.32
N LYS A 120 13.44 3.73 -2.22
CA LYS A 120 13.93 4.26 -3.50
C LYS A 120 12.80 4.79 -4.40
N LEU A 121 11.62 4.17 -4.37
CA LEU A 121 10.45 4.67 -5.08
C LEU A 121 9.92 5.97 -4.47
N HIS A 122 10.00 6.11 -3.16
CA HIS A 122 9.66 7.35 -2.47
C HIS A 122 10.62 8.49 -2.82
N GLU A 123 11.92 8.23 -2.85
CA GLU A 123 12.96 9.20 -3.30
C GLU A 123 12.72 9.69 -4.74
N LYS A 124 12.16 8.82 -5.60
CA LYS A 124 11.73 9.16 -6.96
C LYS A 124 10.36 9.87 -7.03
N GLY A 125 9.67 10.07 -5.90
CA GLY A 125 8.34 10.67 -5.83
C GLY A 125 7.21 9.75 -6.30
N LEU A 126 7.45 8.43 -6.41
CA LEU A 126 6.49 7.44 -6.89
C LEU A 126 5.79 6.68 -5.76
N ALA A 127 6.36 6.66 -4.56
CA ALA A 127 5.71 6.13 -3.37
C ALA A 127 5.40 7.27 -2.39
N ILE A 128 4.21 7.22 -1.79
CA ILE A 128 3.66 8.26 -0.91
C ILE A 128 3.34 7.65 0.43
N SER A 129 3.61 8.39 1.51
CA SER A 129 3.15 8.10 2.86
C SER A 129 2.19 9.16 3.39
N VAL A 130 1.34 8.73 4.30
CA VAL A 130 0.52 9.61 5.14
C VAL A 130 0.79 9.26 6.59
N GLU A 131 1.24 10.24 7.36
CA GLU A 131 1.55 10.09 8.78
C GLU A 131 0.48 10.73 9.65
N VAL A 132 0.14 10.07 10.75
CA VAL A 132 -0.72 10.62 11.80
C VAL A 132 0.11 10.74 13.08
N TRP A 133 0.24 11.97 13.54
CA TRP A 133 1.10 12.34 14.66
C TRP A 133 0.30 12.64 15.91
N GLU A 134 0.79 12.13 17.04
CA GLU A 134 0.41 12.59 18.37
C GLU A 134 1.65 13.23 19.02
N LYS A 135 1.62 14.55 19.18
CA LYS A 135 2.82 15.34 19.56
C LYS A 135 3.95 15.14 18.52
N SER A 136 5.04 14.48 18.91
CA SER A 136 6.21 14.19 18.07
C SER A 136 6.31 12.72 17.63
N GLN A 137 5.30 11.89 17.92
CA GLN A 137 5.32 10.46 17.60
C GLN A 137 4.33 10.14 16.50
N ILE A 138 4.73 9.26 15.56
CA ILE A 138 3.82 8.69 14.56
C ILE A 138 3.01 7.58 15.22
N VAL A 139 1.70 7.80 15.30
CA VAL A 139 0.76 6.87 15.96
C VAL A 139 -0.13 6.12 14.97
N GLY A 140 -0.03 6.44 13.69
CA GLY A 140 -0.69 5.73 12.61
C GLY A 140 -0.23 6.27 11.27
N GLY A 141 -0.49 5.51 10.22
CA GLY A 141 -0.13 5.92 8.88
C GLY A 141 -0.44 4.84 7.85
N LEU A 142 -0.17 5.16 6.62
CA LEU A 142 -0.25 4.28 5.47
C LEU A 142 0.78 4.69 4.42
N TYR A 143 1.09 3.77 3.51
CA TYR A 143 1.86 4.09 2.32
C TYR A 143 1.33 3.34 1.10
N GLY A 144 1.72 3.78 -0.07
CA GLY A 144 1.38 3.16 -1.34
C GLY A 144 2.11 3.78 -2.52
N LEU A 145 1.82 3.27 -3.72
CA LEU A 145 2.34 3.78 -4.98
C LEU A 145 1.36 4.73 -5.63
N ASP A 146 1.89 5.82 -6.15
CA ASP A 146 1.19 6.80 -6.97
C ASP A 146 1.49 6.55 -8.45
N LEU A 147 0.49 6.20 -9.23
CA LEU A 147 0.58 5.99 -10.68
C LEU A 147 0.02 7.18 -11.48
N GLY A 148 -0.20 8.32 -10.82
CA GLY A 148 -0.67 9.57 -11.42
C GLY A 148 -2.19 9.76 -11.43
N ASP A 149 -2.96 8.72 -11.63
CA ASP A 149 -4.44 8.75 -11.62
C ASP A 149 -5.05 7.58 -10.83
N ILE A 150 -4.21 6.66 -10.37
CA ILE A 150 -4.55 5.52 -9.53
C ILE A 150 -3.56 5.49 -8.37
N PHE A 151 -4.06 5.31 -7.16
CA PHE A 151 -3.23 5.05 -6.00
C PHE A 151 -3.31 3.58 -5.62
N CYS A 152 -2.16 2.92 -5.47
CA CYS A 152 -2.09 1.53 -5.00
C CYS A 152 -1.74 1.53 -3.50
N GLY A 153 -2.73 1.29 -2.64
CA GLY A 153 -2.53 1.21 -1.20
C GLY A 153 -1.86 -0.11 -0.80
N GLU A 154 -0.71 -0.02 -0.14
CA GLU A 154 0.11 -1.17 0.21
C GLU A 154 -0.15 -1.66 1.63
N SER A 155 0.02 -0.78 2.58
CA SER A 155 -0.14 -1.14 3.99
C SER A 155 -0.52 0.05 4.84
N MET A 156 -1.10 -0.23 6.02
CA MET A 156 -1.38 0.77 7.04
C MET A 156 -1.17 0.18 8.43
N PHE A 157 -0.92 1.07 9.39
CA PHE A 157 -0.80 0.71 10.80
C PHE A 157 -1.55 1.69 11.70
N SER A 158 -1.84 1.25 12.93
CA SER A 158 -2.56 2.04 13.94
C SER A 158 -1.99 1.71 15.32
N LYS A 159 -1.33 2.68 15.95
CA LYS A 159 -0.84 2.61 17.35
C LYS A 159 -1.80 3.31 18.32
N SER A 160 -2.71 4.16 17.80
CA SER A 160 -3.77 4.82 18.58
C SER A 160 -5.12 4.73 17.89
N THR A 161 -6.19 4.93 18.67
CA THR A 161 -7.58 4.80 18.18
C THR A 161 -7.84 5.65 16.93
N ASN A 162 -8.36 5.00 15.87
CA ASN A 162 -8.73 5.60 14.58
C ASN A 162 -7.56 6.20 13.78
N SER A 163 -6.30 6.10 14.19
CA SER A 163 -5.21 6.78 13.50
C SER A 163 -5.03 6.30 12.04
N SER A 164 -5.13 5.00 11.75
CA SER A 164 -5.10 4.51 10.35
C SER A 164 -6.31 4.96 9.53
N LYS A 165 -7.49 5.05 10.15
CA LYS A 165 -8.70 5.55 9.48
C LYS A 165 -8.58 7.05 9.15
N ILE A 166 -7.95 7.81 10.03
CA ILE A 166 -7.65 9.24 9.78
C ILE A 166 -6.71 9.36 8.59
N ALA A 167 -5.60 8.59 8.57
CA ALA A 167 -4.67 8.57 7.43
C ALA A 167 -5.41 8.30 6.11
N LEU A 168 -6.27 7.28 6.07
CA LEU A 168 -7.05 6.94 4.88
C LEU A 168 -8.02 8.07 4.47
N VAL A 169 -8.71 8.70 5.42
CA VAL A 169 -9.63 9.81 5.12
C VAL A 169 -8.87 10.97 4.48
N TYR A 170 -7.72 11.36 5.04
CA TYR A 170 -6.91 12.45 4.49
C TYR A 170 -6.32 12.10 3.12
N LEU A 171 -5.84 10.86 2.92
CA LEU A 171 -5.42 10.39 1.61
C LEU A 171 -6.54 10.53 0.58
N VAL A 172 -7.73 10.00 0.89
CA VAL A 172 -8.88 10.04 -0.02
C VAL A 172 -9.29 11.47 -0.37
N GLU A 173 -9.31 12.38 0.60
CA GLU A 173 -9.62 13.80 0.33
C GLU A 173 -8.57 14.45 -0.59
N GLU A 174 -7.29 14.09 -0.44
CA GLU A 174 -6.23 14.58 -1.33
C GLU A 174 -6.36 14.00 -2.75
N LEU A 175 -6.64 12.70 -2.86
CA LEU A 175 -6.86 12.04 -4.14
C LEU A 175 -8.09 12.58 -4.88
N LYS A 176 -9.16 12.94 -4.16
CA LYS A 176 -10.33 13.63 -4.74
C LYS A 176 -9.97 14.97 -5.36
N LYS A 177 -9.21 15.80 -4.63
CA LYS A 177 -8.78 17.11 -5.13
C LYS A 177 -7.99 17.01 -6.43
N ASN A 178 -7.23 15.92 -6.57
CA ASN A 178 -6.38 15.66 -7.73
C ASN A 178 -7.04 14.74 -8.79
N ASN A 179 -8.36 14.49 -8.69
CA ASN A 179 -9.16 13.72 -9.65
C ASN A 179 -8.66 12.28 -9.89
N TYR A 180 -8.16 11.61 -8.86
CA TYR A 180 -7.79 10.19 -8.95
C TYR A 180 -9.01 9.33 -9.20
N ARG A 181 -8.87 8.36 -10.10
CA ARG A 181 -9.99 7.47 -10.49
C ARG A 181 -10.37 6.50 -9.40
N PHE A 182 -9.39 5.83 -8.79
CA PHE A 182 -9.63 4.88 -7.70
C PHE A 182 -8.35 4.58 -6.91
N ILE A 183 -8.55 3.95 -5.75
CA ILE A 183 -7.51 3.33 -4.95
C ILE A 183 -7.60 1.83 -5.17
N ALA A 184 -6.54 1.20 -5.69
CA ALA A 184 -6.41 -0.24 -5.68
C ALA A 184 -5.96 -0.67 -4.28
N VAL A 185 -6.69 -1.60 -3.66
CA VAL A 185 -6.40 -2.05 -2.30
C VAL A 185 -5.83 -3.46 -2.35
N SER A 186 -4.80 -3.75 -1.56
CA SER A 186 -4.33 -5.12 -1.43
C SER A 186 -5.39 -5.97 -0.68
N TYR A 187 -5.51 -7.24 -1.05
CA TYR A 187 -6.54 -8.17 -0.57
C TYR A 187 -6.63 -8.30 0.97
N THR A 188 -5.55 -8.01 1.68
CA THR A 188 -5.44 -8.18 3.13
C THR A 188 -6.12 -7.10 3.97
N HIS A 189 -6.48 -5.94 3.40
CA HIS A 189 -7.00 -4.80 4.17
C HIS A 189 -8.51 -4.83 4.43
N LEU A 190 -9.27 -5.70 3.77
CA LEU A 190 -10.74 -5.69 3.81
C LEU A 190 -11.37 -6.67 4.80
N ARG A 191 -10.57 -7.53 5.44
CA ARG A 191 -11.06 -8.41 6.53
C ARG A 191 -10.95 -7.80 7.92
N ALA A 192 -10.53 -6.55 8.06
CA ALA A 192 -10.34 -5.86 9.34
C ALA A 192 -11.50 -4.93 9.71
N HIS A 193 -12.76 -5.34 9.39
CA HIS A 193 -13.97 -4.64 9.84
C HIS A 193 -14.98 -5.63 10.36
#